data_88036fe38cfdc623dab32b6cd6a39840
#
_entry.id   88036fe38cfdc623dab32b6cd6a39840
#
_cell.length_a   1.000
_cell.length_b   1.000
_cell.length_c   1.000
_cell.angle_alpha   90.00
_cell.angle_beta   90.00
_cell.angle_gamma   90.00
#
_symmetry.space_group_name_H-M   'P 1'
#
loop_
_entity.id
_entity.type
_entity.pdbx_description
1 polymer ?
#
loop_
_entity_poly.entity_id
_entity_poly.type
_entity_poly.pdbx_seq_one_letter_code
_entity_poly.pdbx_strand_id
1 'polypeptide(L)'
;MPRYKVFAAIDLGSTEITMKIAEVSKKNGISVLDTVKYDLSIGKESYAVGKISYNLVDKICNCFEEYLRIMKSYGVDEYVCYATTAVREASNSEYIIDQINIRTGIKVTIISNEEERFLHNKAFALNNSYFDDIIEAGAVLVDVASGSVQVSHYEQSKLQFSQNLPMGSLRVLENLSTVKNSTTSFSSVLEDFIKAGINNYKNVFYKNPNYKYFVIMGNQVRYITVSYTHLRAH
;
A
#
# COMPACT_ATOMS: atom_id res chain seq x y z
N MET A 1 10.49 -31.68 15.35
CA MET A 1 9.85 -30.40 15.07
C MET A 1 10.00 -30.10 13.60
N PRO A 2 8.97 -29.61 12.90
CA PRO A 2 9.10 -29.27 11.49
C PRO A 2 10.26 -28.25 11.32
N ARG A 3 11.05 -28.41 10.25
CA ARG A 3 12.18 -27.53 9.96
C ARG A 3 11.74 -26.15 9.40
N TYR A 4 10.46 -25.96 9.22
CA TYR A 4 9.84 -24.75 8.68
C TYR A 4 8.49 -24.49 9.35
N LYS A 5 8.02 -23.23 9.28
CA LYS A 5 6.67 -22.81 9.61
C LYS A 5 5.99 -22.23 8.38
N VAL A 6 4.69 -22.45 8.25
CA VAL A 6 3.88 -21.82 7.22
C VAL A 6 3.21 -20.59 7.82
N PHE A 7 3.41 -19.47 7.18
CA PHE A 7 2.95 -18.15 7.66
C PHE A 7 2.08 -17.46 6.60
N ALA A 8 1.01 -16.80 7.01
CA ALA A 8 0.20 -15.97 6.14
C ALA A 8 0.31 -14.48 6.52
N ALA A 9 0.41 -13.63 5.51
CA ALA A 9 0.32 -12.18 5.64
C ALA A 9 -0.85 -11.67 4.82
N ILE A 10 -1.81 -10.97 5.45
CA ILE A 10 -3.00 -10.42 4.82
C ILE A 10 -2.91 -8.90 4.87
N ASP A 11 -3.06 -8.26 3.70
CA ASP A 11 -3.16 -6.81 3.53
C ASP A 11 -4.59 -6.47 3.07
N LEU A 12 -5.34 -5.79 3.91
CA LEU A 12 -6.66 -5.22 3.61
C LEU A 12 -6.43 -3.80 3.08
N GLY A 13 -6.12 -3.72 1.78
CA GLY A 13 -5.75 -2.51 1.09
C GLY A 13 -6.93 -1.74 0.48
N SER A 14 -6.63 -0.60 -0.16
CA SER A 14 -7.66 0.28 -0.74
C SER A 14 -8.24 -0.24 -2.05
N THR A 15 -7.47 -0.95 -2.86
CA THR A 15 -7.89 -1.48 -4.16
C THR A 15 -8.17 -2.96 -4.06
N GLU A 16 -7.29 -3.70 -3.42
CA GLU A 16 -7.34 -5.15 -3.33
C GLU A 16 -7.11 -5.62 -1.90
N ILE A 17 -7.64 -6.80 -1.57
CA ILE A 17 -7.24 -7.56 -0.39
C ILE A 17 -6.27 -8.62 -0.87
N THR A 18 -5.07 -8.66 -0.31
CA THR A 18 -4.03 -9.60 -0.70
C THR A 18 -3.63 -10.49 0.46
N MET A 19 -3.63 -11.81 0.24
CA MET A 19 -3.01 -12.76 1.17
C MET A 19 -1.80 -13.40 0.49
N LYS A 20 -0.66 -13.41 1.18
CA LYS A 20 0.52 -14.20 0.81
C LYS A 20 0.75 -15.29 1.83
N ILE A 21 0.96 -16.50 1.35
CA ILE A 21 1.35 -17.65 2.15
C ILE A 21 2.81 -17.97 1.85
N ALA A 22 3.61 -18.11 2.90
CA ALA A 22 5.04 -18.38 2.76
C ALA A 22 5.50 -19.43 3.75
N GLU A 23 6.44 -20.24 3.31
CA GLU A 23 7.26 -21.08 4.18
C GLU A 23 8.42 -20.25 4.73
N VAL A 24 8.61 -20.31 6.04
CA VAL A 24 9.70 -19.62 6.74
C VAL A 24 10.60 -20.66 7.41
N SER A 25 11.86 -20.68 7.05
CA SER A 25 12.86 -21.60 7.64
C SER A 25 14.19 -20.90 7.91
N LYS A 26 14.92 -21.39 8.93
CA LYS A 26 16.25 -20.86 9.25
C LYS A 26 17.26 -21.08 8.12
N LYS A 27 17.08 -22.13 7.32
CA LYS A 27 18.03 -22.52 6.26
C LYS A 27 17.78 -21.76 4.96
N ASN A 28 16.51 -21.64 4.55
CA ASN A 28 16.13 -21.13 3.23
C ASN A 28 15.51 -19.74 3.28
N GLY A 29 15.38 -19.14 4.48
CA GLY A 29 14.70 -17.84 4.64
C GLY A 29 13.19 -17.96 4.40
N ILE A 30 12.66 -17.02 3.61
CA ILE A 30 11.23 -16.89 3.27
C ILE A 30 11.05 -17.36 1.83
N SER A 31 10.15 -18.32 1.61
CA SER A 31 9.73 -18.78 0.28
C SER A 31 8.23 -18.62 0.13
N VAL A 32 7.78 -17.79 -0.82
CA VAL A 32 6.35 -17.57 -1.09
C VAL A 32 5.79 -18.83 -1.76
N LEU A 33 4.76 -19.41 -1.15
CA LEU A 33 4.05 -20.59 -1.64
C LEU A 33 2.87 -20.20 -2.53
N ASP A 34 2.11 -19.14 -2.11
CA ASP A 34 0.93 -18.70 -2.84
C ASP A 34 0.65 -17.20 -2.60
N THR A 35 -0.08 -16.60 -3.54
CA THR A 35 -0.58 -15.23 -3.44
C THR A 35 -2.00 -15.15 -3.97
N VAL A 36 -2.96 -14.90 -3.09
CA VAL A 36 -4.39 -14.78 -3.43
C VAL A 36 -4.83 -13.33 -3.28
N LYS A 37 -5.54 -12.83 -4.30
CA LYS A 37 -5.98 -11.43 -4.37
C LYS A 37 -7.46 -11.33 -4.72
N TYR A 38 -8.14 -10.39 -4.06
CA TYR A 38 -9.50 -9.98 -4.39
C TYR A 38 -9.54 -8.48 -4.63
N ASP A 39 -9.92 -8.09 -5.84
CA ASP A 39 -10.15 -6.68 -6.20
C ASP A 39 -11.55 -6.27 -5.75
N LEU A 40 -11.63 -5.42 -4.75
CA LEU A 40 -12.88 -4.89 -4.19
C LEU A 40 -12.96 -3.37 -4.26
N SER A 41 -11.88 -2.69 -4.62
CA SER A 41 -11.82 -1.22 -4.72
C SER A 41 -12.42 -0.50 -3.51
N ILE A 42 -12.12 -0.98 -2.30
CA ILE A 42 -12.67 -0.52 -1.00
C ILE A 42 -12.54 1.01 -0.85
N GLY A 43 -11.41 1.55 -1.32
CA GLY A 43 -11.13 2.97 -1.26
C GLY A 43 -12.11 3.86 -2.03
N LYS A 44 -12.85 3.33 -3.02
CA LYS A 44 -13.85 4.12 -3.74
C LYS A 44 -14.90 4.69 -2.80
N GLU A 45 -15.49 3.85 -1.96
CA GLU A 45 -16.50 4.30 -1.00
C GLU A 45 -15.87 5.10 0.14
N SER A 46 -14.74 4.63 0.70
CA SER A 46 -14.07 5.32 1.80
C SER A 46 -13.66 6.75 1.43
N TYR A 47 -13.10 6.96 0.23
CA TYR A 47 -12.63 8.27 -0.20
C TYR A 47 -13.75 9.19 -0.69
N ALA A 48 -14.82 8.62 -1.27
CA ALA A 48 -15.95 9.41 -1.75
C ALA A 48 -16.89 9.86 -0.63
N VAL A 49 -17.18 8.98 0.33
CA VAL A 49 -18.22 9.24 1.35
C VAL A 49 -17.75 9.06 2.80
N GLY A 50 -16.48 8.69 3.02
CA GLY A 50 -15.91 8.50 4.36
C GLY A 50 -16.44 7.27 5.10
N LYS A 51 -17.12 6.36 4.41
CA LYS A 51 -17.74 5.17 5.00
C LYS A 51 -17.79 4.03 3.98
N ILE A 52 -17.62 2.79 4.44
CA ILE A 52 -17.75 1.58 3.64
C ILE A 52 -19.16 1.00 3.83
N SER A 53 -19.87 0.73 2.73
CA SER A 53 -21.25 0.22 2.78
C SER A 53 -21.32 -1.19 3.37
N TYR A 54 -22.45 -1.54 3.97
CA TYR A 54 -22.68 -2.88 4.53
C TYR A 54 -22.56 -3.98 3.48
N ASN A 55 -22.98 -3.70 2.25
CA ASN A 55 -22.85 -4.65 1.13
C ASN A 55 -21.37 -4.91 0.79
N LEU A 56 -20.52 -3.87 0.83
CA LEU A 56 -19.09 -4.05 0.59
C LEU A 56 -18.41 -4.73 1.77
N VAL A 57 -18.83 -4.44 3.02
CA VAL A 57 -18.36 -5.16 4.22
C VAL A 57 -18.69 -6.65 4.12
N ASP A 58 -19.88 -7.00 3.65
CA ASP A 58 -20.26 -8.40 3.44
C ASP A 58 -19.33 -9.09 2.43
N LYS A 59 -19.01 -8.43 1.31
CA LYS A 59 -18.05 -8.94 0.32
C LYS A 59 -16.65 -9.11 0.92
N ILE A 60 -16.20 -8.16 1.73
CA ILE A 60 -14.93 -8.25 2.46
C ILE A 60 -14.93 -9.51 3.34
N CYS A 61 -15.98 -9.69 4.13
CA CYS A 61 -16.11 -10.88 5.02
C CYS A 61 -16.10 -12.19 4.23
N ASN A 62 -16.77 -12.26 3.08
CA ASN A 62 -16.74 -13.44 2.22
C ASN A 62 -15.33 -13.78 1.72
N CYS A 63 -14.52 -12.76 1.37
CA CYS A 63 -13.10 -12.94 1.04
C CYS A 63 -12.30 -13.51 2.23
N PHE A 64 -12.56 -13.03 3.43
CA PHE A 64 -11.88 -13.53 4.63
C PHE A 64 -12.29 -14.96 5.00
N GLU A 65 -13.53 -15.35 4.76
CA GLU A 65 -13.97 -16.75 4.90
C GLU A 65 -13.22 -17.67 3.92
N GLU A 66 -13.00 -17.21 2.69
CA GLU A 66 -12.21 -17.95 1.70
C GLU A 66 -10.74 -18.03 2.13
N TYR A 67 -10.16 -16.93 2.59
CA TYR A 67 -8.79 -16.91 3.13
C TYR A 67 -8.62 -17.90 4.28
N LEU A 68 -9.60 -17.98 5.18
CA LEU A 68 -9.56 -18.94 6.28
C LEU A 68 -9.53 -20.39 5.75
N ARG A 69 -10.30 -20.72 4.70
CA ARG A 69 -10.29 -22.05 4.06
C ARG A 69 -8.93 -22.34 3.43
N ILE A 70 -8.38 -21.38 2.71
CA ILE A 70 -7.07 -21.51 2.07
C ILE A 70 -5.97 -21.66 3.12
N MET A 71 -5.93 -20.84 4.16
CA MET A 71 -4.96 -20.97 5.26
C MET A 71 -4.99 -22.34 5.90
N LYS A 72 -6.20 -22.90 6.11
CA LYS A 72 -6.36 -24.27 6.63
C LYS A 72 -5.81 -25.34 5.68
N SER A 73 -6.01 -25.17 4.36
CA SER A 73 -5.49 -26.14 3.37
C SER A 73 -3.98 -26.15 3.28
N TYR A 74 -3.32 -25.00 3.51
CA TYR A 74 -1.87 -24.89 3.57
C TYR A 74 -1.27 -25.23 4.93
N GLY A 75 -2.10 -25.47 5.95
CA GLY A 75 -1.62 -25.72 7.31
C GLY A 75 -0.90 -24.53 7.91
N VAL A 76 -1.43 -23.31 7.70
CA VAL A 76 -0.83 -22.08 8.21
C VAL A 76 -0.76 -22.13 9.73
N ASP A 77 0.46 -21.99 10.29
CA ASP A 77 0.73 -22.01 11.73
C ASP A 77 0.41 -20.69 12.41
N GLU A 78 0.77 -19.59 11.73
CA GLU A 78 0.65 -18.23 12.25
C GLU A 78 0.27 -17.26 11.11
N TYR A 79 -0.42 -16.19 11.43
CA TYR A 79 -0.74 -15.14 10.45
C TYR A 79 -0.65 -13.74 11.05
N VAL A 80 -0.49 -12.73 10.17
CA VAL A 80 -0.77 -11.32 10.46
C VAL A 80 -1.78 -10.79 9.46
N CYS A 81 -2.63 -9.87 9.92
CA CYS A 81 -3.59 -9.19 9.06
C CYS A 81 -3.60 -7.70 9.39
N TYR A 82 -3.25 -6.89 8.41
CA TYR A 82 -3.22 -5.44 8.54
C TYR A 82 -4.26 -4.78 7.63
N ALA A 83 -4.97 -3.79 8.18
CA ALA A 83 -5.82 -2.88 7.42
C ALA A 83 -5.12 -1.53 7.29
N THR A 84 -5.18 -0.97 6.09
CA THR A 84 -4.46 0.25 5.74
C THR A 84 -5.42 1.40 5.42
N THR A 85 -5.02 2.35 4.59
CA THR A 85 -5.62 3.67 4.40
C THR A 85 -7.15 3.66 4.25
N ALA A 86 -7.73 2.80 3.40
CA ALA A 86 -9.17 2.85 3.15
C ALA A 86 -10.02 2.48 4.39
N VAL A 87 -9.60 1.48 5.14
CA VAL A 87 -10.28 1.08 6.38
C VAL A 87 -9.94 2.02 7.51
N ARG A 88 -8.69 2.43 7.65
CA ARG A 88 -8.23 3.38 8.67
C ARG A 88 -9.01 4.69 8.66
N GLU A 89 -9.35 5.20 7.48
CA GLU A 89 -10.07 6.46 7.32
C GLU A 89 -11.60 6.32 7.29
N ALA A 90 -12.11 5.10 7.19
CA ALA A 90 -13.54 4.88 7.21
C ALA A 90 -14.13 5.12 8.61
N SER A 91 -15.21 5.91 8.69
CA SER A 91 -15.90 6.21 9.95
C SER A 91 -16.49 4.98 10.64
N ASN A 92 -16.64 3.86 9.93
CA ASN A 92 -17.13 2.59 10.44
C ASN A 92 -16.05 1.49 10.47
N SER A 93 -14.79 1.86 10.60
CA SER A 93 -13.66 0.93 10.63
C SER A 93 -13.79 -0.18 11.69
N GLU A 94 -14.20 0.18 12.91
CA GLU A 94 -14.41 -0.78 14.00
C GLU A 94 -15.47 -1.83 13.63
N TYR A 95 -16.60 -1.40 13.06
CA TYR A 95 -17.63 -2.32 12.59
C TYR A 95 -17.09 -3.33 11.56
N ILE A 96 -16.25 -2.87 10.63
CA ILE A 96 -15.66 -3.74 9.61
C ILE A 96 -14.80 -4.83 10.25
N ILE A 97 -13.93 -4.44 11.18
CA ILE A 97 -13.02 -5.36 11.88
C ILE A 97 -13.83 -6.35 12.70
N ASP A 98 -14.86 -5.88 13.42
CA ASP A 98 -15.72 -6.74 14.23
C ASP A 98 -16.45 -7.77 13.36
N GLN A 99 -17.00 -7.38 12.21
CA GLN A 99 -17.67 -8.30 11.30
C GLN A 99 -16.73 -9.38 10.77
N ILE A 100 -15.49 -9.02 10.38
CA ILE A 100 -14.47 -10.00 9.97
C ILE A 100 -14.17 -10.97 11.13
N ASN A 101 -13.94 -10.45 12.32
CA ASN A 101 -13.61 -11.28 13.48
C ASN A 101 -14.76 -12.20 13.88
N ILE A 102 -16.01 -11.70 13.90
CA ILE A 102 -17.19 -12.50 14.26
C ILE A 102 -17.39 -13.67 13.27
N ARG A 103 -17.22 -13.42 11.97
CA ARG A 103 -17.45 -14.44 10.92
C ARG A 103 -16.31 -15.44 10.77
N THR A 104 -15.07 -15.02 11.01
CA THR A 104 -13.89 -15.83 10.66
C THR A 104 -12.95 -16.11 11.82
N GLY A 105 -13.03 -15.36 12.92
CA GLY A 105 -12.04 -15.37 13.98
C GLY A 105 -10.72 -14.69 13.64
N ILE A 106 -10.58 -14.14 12.40
CA ILE A 106 -9.36 -13.44 11.99
C ILE A 106 -9.31 -12.07 12.66
N LYS A 107 -8.20 -11.81 13.36
CA LYS A 107 -7.94 -10.53 14.00
C LYS A 107 -7.25 -9.60 13.00
N VAL A 108 -7.89 -8.49 12.70
CA VAL A 108 -7.36 -7.42 11.84
C VAL A 108 -6.84 -6.30 12.71
N THR A 109 -5.63 -5.83 12.43
CA THR A 109 -5.03 -4.66 13.07
C THR A 109 -4.99 -3.50 12.09
N ILE A 110 -5.59 -2.36 12.44
CA ILE A 110 -5.40 -1.13 11.66
C ILE A 110 -4.04 -0.56 12.02
N ILE A 111 -3.19 -0.40 11.01
CA ILE A 111 -1.85 0.18 11.19
C ILE A 111 -1.83 1.65 10.81
N SER A 112 -0.98 2.43 11.50
CA SER A 112 -0.75 3.84 11.19
C SER A 112 0.03 4.03 9.87
N ASN A 113 0.06 5.27 9.35
CA ASN A 113 0.88 5.59 8.18
C ASN A 113 2.37 5.33 8.45
N GLU A 114 2.83 5.55 9.68
CA GLU A 114 4.21 5.36 10.10
C GLU A 114 4.58 3.88 10.15
N GLU A 115 3.70 3.03 10.66
CA GLU A 115 3.88 1.57 10.68
C GLU A 115 3.86 1.01 9.26
N GLU A 116 2.91 1.42 8.42
CA GLU A 116 2.82 1.03 7.02
C GLU A 116 4.12 1.38 6.28
N ARG A 117 4.61 2.63 6.40
CA ARG A 117 5.89 3.09 5.86
C ARG A 117 7.07 2.25 6.36
N PHE A 118 7.13 1.99 7.67
CA PHE A 118 8.20 1.19 8.24
C PHE A 118 8.25 -0.21 7.62
N LEU A 119 7.10 -0.86 7.46
CA LEU A 119 7.00 -2.18 6.83
C LEU A 119 7.44 -2.15 5.36
N HIS A 120 7.03 -1.14 4.60
CA HIS A 120 7.42 -0.98 3.20
C HIS A 120 8.94 -0.72 3.04
N ASN A 121 9.49 0.19 3.84
CA ASN A 121 10.93 0.46 3.83
C ASN A 121 11.75 -0.77 4.25
N LYS A 122 11.27 -1.52 5.26
CA LYS A 122 11.90 -2.77 5.70
C LYS A 122 11.85 -3.84 4.61
N ALA A 123 10.72 -3.98 3.92
CA ALA A 123 10.59 -4.90 2.79
C ALA A 123 11.53 -4.51 1.63
N PHE A 124 11.68 -3.22 1.34
CA PHE A 124 12.61 -2.74 0.34
C PHE A 124 14.07 -3.03 0.74
N ALA A 125 14.45 -2.75 1.99
CA ALA A 125 15.78 -3.02 2.51
C ALA A 125 16.14 -4.51 2.43
N LEU A 126 15.22 -5.40 2.80
CA LEU A 126 15.45 -6.85 2.76
C LEU A 126 15.62 -7.41 1.33
N ASN A 127 15.07 -6.73 0.33
CA ASN A 127 15.11 -7.15 -1.07
C ASN A 127 16.14 -6.37 -1.93
N ASN A 128 16.87 -5.43 -1.33
CA ASN A 128 17.82 -4.58 -2.05
C ASN A 128 19.14 -4.49 -1.27
N SER A 129 20.16 -5.15 -1.77
CA SER A 129 21.50 -5.16 -1.15
C SER A 129 22.21 -3.79 -1.12
N TYR A 130 21.74 -2.84 -1.93
CA TYR A 130 22.29 -1.46 -1.98
C TYR A 130 21.51 -0.47 -1.11
N PHE A 131 20.53 -0.93 -0.33
CA PHE A 131 19.68 -0.04 0.45
C PHE A 131 20.49 0.87 1.40
N ASP A 132 21.44 0.29 2.13
CA ASP A 132 22.26 1.03 3.09
C ASP A 132 23.13 2.09 2.39
N ASP A 133 23.73 1.76 1.26
CA ASP A 133 24.52 2.71 0.45
C ASP A 133 23.65 3.85 -0.10
N ILE A 134 22.42 3.54 -0.51
CA ILE A 134 21.45 4.52 -1.02
C ILE A 134 21.07 5.52 0.06
N ILE A 135 20.71 5.06 1.25
CA ILE A 135 20.27 5.96 2.35
C ILE A 135 21.44 6.72 2.98
N GLU A 136 22.65 6.13 2.98
CA GLU A 136 23.88 6.81 3.44
C GLU A 136 24.24 7.98 2.52
N ALA A 137 24.17 7.75 1.22
CA ALA A 137 24.51 8.78 0.22
C ALA A 137 23.49 9.91 0.10
N GLY A 138 22.34 9.78 0.73
CA GLY A 138 21.20 10.70 0.68
C GLY A 138 20.18 10.31 -0.38
N ALA A 139 18.94 10.05 0.07
CA ALA A 139 17.88 9.54 -0.78
C ALA A 139 16.51 10.10 -0.42
N VAL A 140 15.67 10.23 -1.45
CA VAL A 140 14.22 10.39 -1.32
C VAL A 140 13.55 9.09 -1.75
N LEU A 141 12.84 8.45 -0.83
CA LEU A 141 12.03 7.27 -1.11
C LEU A 141 10.57 7.70 -1.25
N VAL A 142 9.96 7.38 -2.37
CA VAL A 142 8.57 7.69 -2.69
C VAL A 142 7.80 6.39 -2.88
N ASP A 143 6.86 6.12 -1.99
CA ASP A 143 5.98 4.96 -2.07
C ASP A 143 4.61 5.38 -2.58
N VAL A 144 4.25 4.90 -3.77
CA VAL A 144 3.01 5.24 -4.46
C VAL A 144 2.00 4.12 -4.29
N ALA A 145 1.03 4.34 -3.40
CA ALA A 145 -0.09 3.43 -3.16
C ALA A 145 -1.41 3.98 -3.73
N SER A 146 -2.47 3.20 -3.63
CA SER A 146 -3.81 3.60 -4.13
C SER A 146 -4.45 4.71 -3.30
N GLY A 147 -4.21 4.73 -1.98
CA GLY A 147 -4.81 5.71 -1.06
C GLY A 147 -3.94 6.92 -0.78
N SER A 148 -2.62 6.77 -0.84
CA SER A 148 -1.67 7.82 -0.48
C SER A 148 -0.34 7.67 -1.22
N VAL A 149 0.47 8.73 -1.16
CA VAL A 149 1.87 8.72 -1.54
C VAL A 149 2.68 9.07 -0.29
N GLN A 150 3.60 8.20 0.09
CA GLN A 150 4.50 8.43 1.21
C GLN A 150 5.87 8.86 0.70
N VAL A 151 6.38 9.97 1.22
CA VAL A 151 7.70 10.50 0.86
C VAL A 151 8.58 10.49 2.11
N SER A 152 9.74 9.83 2.03
CA SER A 152 10.70 9.71 3.12
C SER A 152 12.06 10.21 2.68
N HIS A 153 12.68 11.05 3.49
CA HIS A 153 13.98 11.65 3.22
C HIS A 153 15.03 11.06 4.15
N TYR A 154 16.07 10.51 3.55
CA TYR A 154 17.21 9.93 4.25
C TYR A 154 18.48 10.69 3.95
N GLU A 155 19.28 10.97 4.99
CA GLU A 155 20.63 11.51 4.92
C GLU A 155 21.50 10.80 5.93
N GLN A 156 22.70 10.38 5.54
CA GLN A 156 23.64 9.71 6.42
C GLN A 156 23.00 8.52 7.17
N SER A 157 22.27 7.68 6.44
CA SER A 157 21.53 6.51 6.97
C SER A 157 20.43 6.84 7.98
N LYS A 158 20.04 8.11 8.14
CA LYS A 158 18.99 8.53 9.08
C LYS A 158 17.78 9.07 8.35
N LEU A 159 16.61 8.65 8.78
CA LEU A 159 15.35 9.25 8.37
C LEU A 159 15.26 10.67 8.94
N GLN A 160 15.32 11.68 8.08
CA GLN A 160 15.23 13.09 8.48
C GLN A 160 13.78 13.50 8.72
N PHE A 161 12.92 13.17 7.78
CA PHE A 161 11.48 13.35 7.91
C PHE A 161 10.73 12.46 6.91
N SER A 162 9.44 12.32 7.14
CA SER A 162 8.55 11.63 6.23
C SER A 162 7.18 12.29 6.23
N GLN A 163 6.54 12.30 5.06
CA GLN A 163 5.22 12.87 4.88
C GLN A 163 4.33 11.90 4.12
N ASN A 164 3.09 11.76 4.61
CA ASN A 164 2.04 11.07 3.90
C ASN A 164 1.17 12.07 3.15
N LEU A 165 1.08 11.94 1.84
CA LEU A 165 0.26 12.80 0.97
C LEU A 165 -1.00 12.04 0.57
N PRO A 166 -2.22 12.59 0.74
CA PRO A 166 -3.47 11.95 0.35
C PRO A 166 -3.68 12.04 -1.18
N MET A 167 -2.69 11.55 -1.95
CA MET A 167 -2.60 11.65 -3.41
C MET A 167 -2.41 10.28 -4.07
N GLY A 168 -2.85 9.20 -3.43
CA GLY A 168 -2.83 7.87 -4.03
C GLY A 168 -3.70 7.81 -5.29
N SER A 169 -3.37 6.89 -6.20
CA SER A 169 -3.97 6.83 -7.54
C SER A 169 -5.49 6.71 -7.51
N LEU A 170 -6.05 5.83 -6.68
CA LEU A 170 -7.50 5.68 -6.54
C LEU A 170 -8.14 6.90 -5.89
N ARG A 171 -7.51 7.44 -4.84
CA ARG A 171 -8.02 8.64 -4.14
C ARG A 171 -8.12 9.85 -5.06
N VAL A 172 -7.09 10.11 -5.87
CA VAL A 172 -7.10 11.22 -6.82
C VAL A 172 -8.22 11.05 -7.85
N LEU A 173 -8.41 9.84 -8.36
CA LEU A 173 -9.50 9.56 -9.30
C LEU A 173 -10.88 9.76 -8.68
N GLU A 174 -11.09 9.35 -7.43
CA GLU A 174 -12.37 9.56 -6.73
C GLU A 174 -12.60 11.05 -6.41
N ASN A 175 -11.58 11.78 -5.95
CA ASN A 175 -11.68 13.22 -5.68
C ASN A 175 -12.03 14.03 -6.94
N LEU A 176 -11.58 13.57 -8.11
CA LEU A 176 -11.85 14.22 -9.39
C LEU A 176 -13.01 13.57 -10.17
N SER A 177 -13.75 12.64 -9.58
CA SER A 177 -14.81 11.88 -10.26
C SER A 177 -15.91 12.76 -10.86
N THR A 178 -16.33 13.80 -10.16
CA THR A 178 -17.34 14.77 -10.64
C THR A 178 -16.83 15.59 -11.82
N VAL A 179 -15.55 15.99 -11.80
CA VAL A 179 -14.92 16.77 -12.85
C VAL A 179 -14.66 15.90 -14.09
N LYS A 180 -14.35 14.63 -13.92
CA LYS A 180 -14.13 13.68 -15.01
C LYS A 180 -15.28 13.63 -16.01
N ASN A 181 -16.51 13.74 -15.51
CA ASN A 181 -17.72 13.66 -16.33
C ASN A 181 -18.12 15.01 -16.95
N SER A 182 -17.51 16.12 -16.52
CA SER A 182 -17.87 17.49 -16.93
C SER A 182 -16.83 18.19 -17.79
N THR A 183 -15.67 17.56 -18.04
CA THR A 183 -14.60 18.16 -18.83
C THR A 183 -14.15 17.27 -20.00
N THR A 184 -13.81 17.92 -21.12
CA THR A 184 -13.20 17.24 -22.28
C THR A 184 -11.69 17.00 -22.12
N SER A 185 -11.06 17.65 -21.12
CA SER A 185 -9.60 17.57 -20.88
C SER A 185 -9.28 17.11 -19.46
N PHE A 186 -9.80 15.96 -19.06
CA PHE A 186 -9.58 15.39 -17.72
C PHE A 186 -8.09 15.17 -17.40
N SER A 187 -7.27 14.79 -18.39
CA SER A 187 -5.83 14.59 -18.20
C SER A 187 -5.12 15.88 -17.76
N SER A 188 -5.49 17.03 -18.28
CA SER A 188 -4.94 18.32 -17.88
C SER A 188 -5.32 18.66 -16.42
N VAL A 189 -6.58 18.45 -16.06
CA VAL A 189 -7.06 18.70 -14.68
C VAL A 189 -6.32 17.79 -13.70
N LEU A 190 -6.14 16.51 -14.05
CA LEU A 190 -5.40 15.55 -13.26
C LEU A 190 -3.93 15.97 -13.07
N GLU A 191 -3.28 16.40 -14.16
CA GLU A 191 -1.91 16.88 -14.13
C GLU A 191 -1.76 18.12 -13.25
N ASP A 192 -2.65 19.09 -13.38
CA ASP A 192 -2.65 20.32 -12.56
C ASP A 192 -2.87 20.02 -11.09
N PHE A 193 -3.79 19.10 -10.77
CA PHE A 193 -4.03 18.65 -9.40
C PHE A 193 -2.78 18.02 -8.77
N ILE A 194 -2.12 17.11 -9.51
CA ILE A 194 -0.90 16.44 -9.04
C ILE A 194 0.24 17.47 -8.89
N LYS A 195 0.43 18.36 -9.88
CA LYS A 195 1.44 19.42 -9.81
C LYS A 195 1.23 20.34 -8.61
N ALA A 196 0.00 20.73 -8.33
CA ALA A 196 -0.33 21.56 -7.17
C ALA A 196 0.05 20.86 -5.86
N GLY A 197 -0.29 19.58 -5.70
CA GLY A 197 0.07 18.78 -4.53
C GLY A 197 1.59 18.65 -4.35
N ILE A 198 2.33 18.37 -5.43
CA ILE A 198 3.79 18.28 -5.40
C ILE A 198 4.42 19.65 -5.06
N ASN A 199 3.91 20.74 -5.62
CA ASN A 199 4.41 22.09 -5.33
C ASN A 199 4.17 22.49 -3.87
N ASN A 200 2.99 22.19 -3.34
CA ASN A 200 2.70 22.40 -1.91
C ASN A 200 3.67 21.63 -1.03
N TYR A 201 3.91 20.36 -1.33
CA TYR A 201 4.89 19.55 -0.63
C TYR A 201 6.29 20.17 -0.70
N LYS A 202 6.76 20.54 -1.89
CA LYS A 202 8.09 21.17 -2.09
C LYS A 202 8.23 22.46 -1.28
N ASN A 203 7.23 23.33 -1.28
CA ASN A 203 7.28 24.61 -0.59
C ASN A 203 7.42 24.45 0.94
N VAL A 204 6.84 23.39 1.50
CA VAL A 204 6.83 23.16 2.95
C VAL A 204 8.04 22.35 3.40
N PHE A 205 8.40 21.30 2.67
CA PHE A 205 9.33 20.27 3.14
C PHE A 205 10.67 20.24 2.41
N TYR A 206 10.74 20.79 1.18
CA TYR A 206 11.94 20.67 0.36
C TYR A 206 12.86 21.88 0.53
N LYS A 207 13.79 21.82 1.50
CA LYS A 207 14.79 22.86 1.77
C LYS A 207 16.16 22.44 1.20
N ASN A 208 16.29 22.49 -0.11
CA ASN A 208 17.56 22.36 -0.85
C ASN A 208 18.49 21.19 -0.40
N PRO A 209 18.01 19.97 -0.39
CA PRO A 209 18.83 18.83 -0.02
C PRO A 209 19.65 18.33 -1.20
N ASN A 210 20.83 17.82 -0.92
CA ASN A 210 21.73 17.24 -1.91
C ASN A 210 21.50 15.72 -1.98
N TYR A 211 20.29 15.28 -2.40
CA TYR A 211 20.01 13.85 -2.56
C TYR A 211 20.63 13.30 -3.82
N LYS A 212 21.31 12.15 -3.71
CA LYS A 212 21.89 11.42 -4.83
C LYS A 212 20.90 10.45 -5.46
N TYR A 213 19.94 9.96 -4.68
CA TYR A 213 19.01 8.93 -5.13
C TYR A 213 17.57 9.39 -4.99
N PHE A 214 16.77 9.02 -5.99
CA PHE A 214 15.32 9.12 -5.97
C PHE A 214 14.76 7.74 -6.26
N VAL A 215 14.16 7.12 -5.23
CA VAL A 215 13.67 5.74 -5.29
C VAL A 215 12.15 5.76 -5.28
N ILE A 216 11.53 5.19 -6.31
CA ILE A 216 10.09 5.06 -6.41
C ILE A 216 9.71 3.61 -6.14
N MET A 217 8.77 3.40 -5.22
CA MET A 217 8.23 2.11 -4.82
C MET A 217 6.71 2.08 -5.03
N GLY A 218 6.13 0.89 -4.95
CA GLY A 218 4.69 0.67 -5.02
C GLY A 218 4.25 -0.17 -6.22
N ASN A 219 3.06 -0.73 -6.13
CA ASN A 219 2.51 -1.64 -7.15
C ASN A 219 2.30 -0.96 -8.52
N GLN A 220 2.15 0.35 -8.56
CA GLN A 220 1.91 1.15 -9.77
C GLN A 220 3.20 1.47 -10.55
N VAL A 221 4.36 1.32 -9.93
CA VAL A 221 5.66 1.71 -10.54
C VAL A 221 5.97 0.93 -11.82
N ARG A 222 5.58 -0.34 -11.88
CA ARG A 222 5.76 -1.16 -13.09
C ARG A 222 5.09 -0.57 -14.34
N TYR A 223 3.98 0.16 -14.20
CA TYR A 223 3.31 0.82 -15.33
C TYR A 223 4.09 2.04 -15.81
N ILE A 224 4.76 2.76 -14.90
CA ILE A 224 5.60 3.91 -15.24
C ILE A 224 6.82 3.44 -16.06
N THR A 225 7.47 2.35 -15.63
CA THR A 225 8.65 1.81 -16.33
C THR A 225 8.32 1.30 -17.72
N VAL A 226 7.17 0.65 -17.91
CA VAL A 226 6.71 0.18 -19.23
C VAL A 226 6.43 1.37 -20.16
N SER A 227 5.76 2.41 -19.68
CA SER A 227 5.47 3.61 -20.48
C SER A 227 6.75 4.33 -20.92
N TYR A 228 7.77 4.41 -20.03
CA TYR A 228 9.04 5.07 -20.34
C TYR A 228 9.90 4.29 -21.37
N THR A 229 9.87 2.96 -21.31
CA THR A 229 10.57 2.12 -22.30
C THR A 229 9.96 2.23 -23.69
N HIS A 230 8.64 2.35 -23.80
CA HIS A 230 7.96 2.58 -25.09
C HIS A 230 8.23 3.98 -25.67
N LEU A 231 8.39 5.01 -24.83
CA LEU A 231 8.71 6.37 -25.29
C LEU A 231 10.16 6.54 -25.80
N ARG A 232 11.09 5.64 -25.43
CA ARG A 232 12.47 5.62 -25.94
C ARG A 232 12.66 4.84 -27.25
N ALA A 233 11.66 4.12 -27.70
CA ALA A 233 11.71 3.30 -28.92
C ALA A 233 11.22 4.06 -30.18
N HIS A 234 10.96 5.34 -30.07
CA HIS A 234 10.67 6.29 -31.16
C HIS A 234 11.66 7.49 -31.03
#